data_085847bb2918ab3dd3dc213fc69bee0d
#
_entry.id   085847bb2918ab3dd3dc213fc69bee0d
#
_cell.length_a   1.000
_cell.length_b   1.000
_cell.length_c   1.000
_cell.angle_alpha   90.00
_cell.angle_beta   90.00
_cell.angle_gamma   90.00
#
_symmetry.space_group_name_H-M   'P 1'
#
loop_
_entity.id
_entity.type
_entity.pdbx_description
1 polymer ?
#
loop_
_entity_poly.entity_id
_entity_poly.type
_entity_poly.pdbx_seq_one_letter_code
_entity_poly.pdbx_strand_id
1 'polypeptide(L)'
;MDIRQLEAFVYTVKTKSFSEAAKRLYLSQPTISAHIHALEQELQTQLIRRTTKTLSITPAGMRLYDYATSILTLQQKAITELSDHNKSGLHIGASSVPSLYSLPELLSAYHKETPDIHFHTYCSDSLDVIRKVNDNTFDVGFVGTICDNTSCEFLPYASDELVIATPATPHFKAYKEHPDALKQLLYEPFLIREDNSGTRQETLNFLKSMGISMDDLHIIAIMNDPDALKQCIILGLGISILSRAAVEADAA
;
A
#
# COMPACT_ATOMS: atom_id res chain seq x y z
N MET A 1 28.53 -5.72 12.07
CA MET A 1 27.23 -5.08 11.71
C MET A 1 26.40 -4.96 12.97
N ASP A 2 26.12 -3.74 13.41
CA ASP A 2 25.33 -3.47 14.61
C ASP A 2 24.07 -2.61 14.26
N ILE A 3 23.16 -2.49 15.22
CA ILE A 3 21.89 -1.78 15.04
C ILE A 3 22.10 -0.31 14.68
N ARG A 4 23.08 0.38 15.30
CA ARG A 4 23.35 1.80 15.03
C ARG A 4 23.85 2.03 13.62
N GLN A 5 24.65 1.09 13.10
CA GLN A 5 25.12 1.12 11.71
C GLN A 5 23.96 0.93 10.74
N LEU A 6 23.02 0.01 11.04
CA LEU A 6 21.82 -0.21 10.22
C LEU A 6 20.89 1.02 10.26
N GLU A 7 20.66 1.63 11.44
CA GLU A 7 19.90 2.87 11.57
C GLU A 7 20.52 4.01 10.73
N ALA A 8 21.83 4.23 10.89
CA ALA A 8 22.55 5.25 10.13
C ALA A 8 22.40 5.05 8.62
N PHE A 9 22.50 3.81 8.16
CA PHE A 9 22.34 3.47 6.75
C PHE A 9 20.90 3.70 6.27
N VAL A 10 19.89 3.14 6.97
CA VAL A 10 18.48 3.25 6.60
C VAL A 10 18.02 4.71 6.57
N TYR A 11 18.35 5.51 7.60
CA TYR A 11 17.99 6.93 7.61
C TYR A 11 18.72 7.74 6.52
N THR A 12 19.96 7.41 6.20
CA THR A 12 20.70 8.07 5.12
C THR A 12 20.06 7.79 3.76
N VAL A 13 19.58 6.57 3.52
CA VAL A 13 18.87 6.19 2.30
C VAL A 13 17.52 6.90 2.22
N LYS A 14 16.73 6.88 3.30
CA LYS A 14 15.42 7.53 3.37
C LYS A 14 15.48 9.03 3.12
N THR A 15 16.44 9.71 3.75
CA THR A 15 16.56 11.18 3.65
C THR A 15 17.38 11.64 2.43
N LYS A 16 18.07 10.72 1.77
CA LYS A 16 19.07 11.01 0.71
C LYS A 16 20.13 12.03 1.14
N SER A 17 20.42 12.09 2.47
CA SER A 17 21.30 13.10 3.07
C SER A 17 21.92 12.59 4.36
N PHE A 18 23.26 12.64 4.46
CA PHE A 18 23.99 12.33 5.69
C PHE A 18 23.69 13.33 6.82
N SER A 19 23.56 14.59 6.47
CA SER A 19 23.28 15.65 7.46
C SER A 19 21.86 15.54 8.01
N GLU A 20 20.90 15.18 7.19
CA GLU A 20 19.52 15.01 7.63
C GLU A 20 19.35 13.72 8.45
N ALA A 21 20.02 12.63 8.05
CA ALA A 21 20.08 11.41 8.85
C ALA A 21 20.72 11.66 10.23
N ALA A 22 21.78 12.46 10.29
CA ALA A 22 22.45 12.83 11.52
C ALA A 22 21.51 13.60 12.47
N LYS A 23 20.75 14.58 11.96
CA LYS A 23 19.74 15.30 12.74
C LYS A 23 18.67 14.36 13.30
N ARG A 24 18.15 13.47 12.46
CA ARG A 24 17.10 12.50 12.84
C ARG A 24 17.54 11.55 13.94
N LEU A 25 18.81 11.15 13.91
CA LEU A 25 19.40 10.22 14.89
C LEU A 25 20.09 10.92 16.07
N TYR A 26 20.03 12.26 16.15
CA TYR A 26 20.72 13.06 17.16
C TYR A 26 22.23 12.79 17.22
N LEU A 27 22.85 12.58 16.05
CA LEU A 27 24.28 12.29 15.88
C LEU A 27 24.97 13.39 15.04
N SER A 28 26.30 13.36 15.01
CA SER A 28 27.05 14.19 14.07
C SER A 28 27.12 13.54 12.68
N GLN A 29 27.20 14.36 11.64
CA GLN A 29 27.34 13.84 10.27
C GLN A 29 28.61 12.98 10.08
N PRO A 30 29.79 13.31 10.67
CA PRO A 30 30.94 12.41 10.67
C PRO A 30 30.65 11.04 11.30
N THR A 31 29.87 10.98 12.36
CA THR A 31 29.46 9.72 13.03
C THR A 31 28.62 8.85 12.08
N ILE A 32 27.63 9.42 11.41
CA ILE A 32 26.84 8.70 10.39
C ILE A 32 27.73 8.18 9.28
N SER A 33 28.67 9.01 8.79
CA SER A 33 29.63 8.61 7.76
C SER A 33 30.51 7.45 8.23
N ALA A 34 30.98 7.48 9.47
CA ALA A 34 31.82 6.42 10.05
C ALA A 34 31.04 5.10 10.19
N HIS A 35 29.77 5.15 10.65
CA HIS A 35 28.91 3.97 10.75
C HIS A 35 28.70 3.31 9.39
N ILE A 36 28.37 4.08 8.35
CA ILE A 36 28.16 3.54 7.01
C ILE A 36 29.48 2.99 6.43
N HIS A 37 30.60 3.69 6.63
CA HIS A 37 31.88 3.21 6.16
C HIS A 37 32.29 1.90 6.83
N ALA A 38 32.11 1.77 8.16
CA ALA A 38 32.38 0.53 8.88
C ALA A 38 31.50 -0.63 8.37
N LEU A 39 30.23 -0.36 8.07
CA LEU A 39 29.30 -1.33 7.50
C LEU A 39 29.74 -1.78 6.09
N GLU A 40 30.15 -0.84 5.23
CA GLU A 40 30.68 -1.14 3.90
C GLU A 40 31.97 -1.95 3.96
N GLN A 41 32.85 -1.65 4.92
CA GLN A 41 34.07 -2.42 5.14
C GLN A 41 33.80 -3.83 5.62
N GLU A 42 32.90 -4.01 6.59
CA GLU A 42 32.55 -5.33 7.09
C GLU A 42 31.94 -6.21 6.00
N LEU A 43 31.06 -5.63 5.18
CA LEU A 43 30.39 -6.33 4.08
C LEU A 43 31.22 -6.40 2.80
N GLN A 44 32.42 -5.79 2.78
CA GLN A 44 33.29 -5.67 1.62
C GLN A 44 32.57 -5.21 0.35
N THR A 45 31.60 -4.33 0.51
CA THR A 45 30.69 -3.90 -0.56
C THR A 45 30.30 -2.45 -0.37
N GLN A 46 30.34 -1.67 -1.44
CA GLN A 46 29.86 -0.32 -1.43
C GLN A 46 28.32 -0.30 -1.47
N LEU A 47 27.70 0.35 -0.48
CA LEU A 47 26.26 0.44 -0.33
C LEU A 47 25.71 1.76 -0.85
N ILE A 48 26.49 2.84 -0.73
CA ILE A 48 26.11 4.19 -1.14
C ILE A 48 27.21 4.76 -2.05
N ARG A 49 26.79 5.27 -3.22
CA ARG A 49 27.66 6.07 -4.09
C ARG A 49 27.45 7.55 -3.79
N ARG A 50 28.56 8.23 -3.51
CA ARG A 50 28.60 9.67 -3.30
C ARG A 50 29.19 10.35 -4.53
N THR A 51 28.49 11.33 -5.06
CA THR A 51 29.04 12.33 -5.96
C THR A 51 28.95 13.69 -5.28
N THR A 52 29.63 14.69 -5.82
CA THR A 52 29.59 16.06 -5.28
C THR A 52 28.19 16.67 -5.26
N LYS A 53 27.22 16.12 -6.00
CA LYS A 53 25.86 16.65 -6.13
C LYS A 53 24.75 15.68 -5.72
N THR A 54 25.02 14.38 -5.66
CA THR A 54 23.96 13.38 -5.43
C THR A 54 24.43 12.23 -4.57
N LEU A 55 23.51 11.68 -3.79
CA LEU A 55 23.62 10.43 -3.08
C LEU A 55 22.74 9.41 -3.78
N SER A 56 23.32 8.28 -4.20
CA SER A 56 22.58 7.17 -4.80
C SER A 56 22.90 5.86 -4.08
N ILE A 57 21.91 5.01 -3.97
CA ILE A 57 22.05 3.66 -3.41
C ILE A 57 22.57 2.71 -4.49
N THR A 58 23.43 1.77 -4.12
CA THR A 58 23.87 0.70 -5.03
C THR A 58 22.86 -0.47 -5.06
N PRO A 59 22.93 -1.40 -6.03
CA PRO A 59 22.11 -2.61 -5.99
C PRO A 59 22.33 -3.46 -4.73
N ALA A 60 23.55 -3.51 -4.20
CA ALA A 60 23.84 -4.16 -2.92
C ALA A 60 23.24 -3.39 -1.74
N GLY A 61 23.32 -2.05 -1.79
CA GLY A 61 22.69 -1.19 -0.80
C GLY A 61 21.18 -1.36 -0.78
N MET A 62 20.52 -1.49 -1.93
CA MET A 62 19.08 -1.73 -1.98
C MET A 62 18.70 -3.02 -1.27
N ARG A 63 19.38 -4.12 -1.56
CA ARG A 63 19.15 -5.39 -0.86
C ARG A 63 19.37 -5.27 0.66
N LEU A 64 20.47 -4.60 1.06
CA LEU A 64 20.70 -4.40 2.49
C LEU A 64 19.66 -3.50 3.12
N TYR A 65 19.14 -2.51 2.40
CA TYR A 65 18.08 -1.62 2.90
C TYR A 65 16.84 -2.39 3.32
N ASP A 66 16.41 -3.36 2.50
CA ASP A 66 15.24 -4.21 2.80
C ASP A 66 15.50 -5.06 4.06
N TYR A 67 16.65 -5.74 4.14
CA TYR A 67 17.04 -6.50 5.33
C TYR A 67 17.22 -5.62 6.58
N ALA A 68 17.87 -4.48 6.45
CA ALA A 68 18.10 -3.57 7.56
C ALA A 68 16.77 -3.01 8.12
N THR A 69 15.84 -2.69 7.26
CA THR A 69 14.50 -2.24 7.66
C THR A 69 13.78 -3.34 8.44
N SER A 70 13.80 -4.58 7.95
CA SER A 70 13.20 -5.73 8.63
C SER A 70 13.83 -6.00 10.00
N ILE A 71 15.15 -5.96 10.10
CA ILE A 71 15.90 -6.17 11.37
C ILE A 71 15.51 -5.10 12.40
N LEU A 72 15.50 -3.82 12.00
CA LEU A 72 15.15 -2.71 12.89
C LEU A 72 13.68 -2.79 13.34
N THR A 73 12.79 -3.17 12.45
CA THR A 73 11.37 -3.38 12.77
C THR A 73 11.19 -4.52 13.76
N LEU A 74 11.86 -5.65 13.53
CA LEU A 74 11.79 -6.81 14.42
C LEU A 74 12.37 -6.49 15.80
N GLN A 75 13.49 -5.77 15.86
CA GLN A 75 14.05 -5.28 17.12
C GLN A 75 13.05 -4.41 17.88
N GLN A 76 12.41 -3.45 17.20
CA GLN A 76 11.44 -2.56 17.82
C GLN A 76 10.21 -3.33 18.33
N LYS A 77 9.71 -4.32 17.56
CA LYS A 77 8.63 -5.22 18.01
C LYS A 77 9.04 -5.96 19.27
N ALA A 78 10.22 -6.58 19.31
CA ALA A 78 10.70 -7.30 20.49
C ALA A 78 10.77 -6.41 21.73
N ILE A 79 11.25 -5.18 21.58
CA ILE A 79 11.28 -4.20 22.68
C ILE A 79 9.86 -3.87 23.16
N THR A 80 8.94 -3.61 22.24
CA THR A 80 7.55 -3.27 22.55
C THR A 80 6.84 -4.43 23.25
N GLU A 81 6.92 -5.64 22.71
CA GLU A 81 6.28 -6.82 23.26
C GLU A 81 6.79 -7.20 24.66
N LEU A 82 8.11 -7.04 24.89
CA LEU A 82 8.70 -7.33 26.21
C LEU A 82 8.53 -6.20 27.22
N SER A 83 8.33 -4.97 26.77
CA SER A 83 8.11 -3.80 27.65
C SER A 83 6.65 -3.67 28.07
N ASP A 84 5.71 -4.11 27.25
CA ASP A 84 4.28 -4.03 27.50
C ASP A 84 3.77 -5.40 27.97
N HIS A 85 3.87 -5.69 29.27
CA HIS A 85 3.49 -6.97 29.88
C HIS A 85 2.01 -7.37 29.68
N ASN A 86 1.22 -6.61 28.90
CA ASN A 86 -0.22 -6.85 28.80
C ASN A 86 -0.84 -6.68 27.41
N LYS A 87 -0.09 -6.47 26.33
CA LYS A 87 -0.71 -6.23 25.01
C LYS A 87 0.09 -6.86 23.87
N SER A 88 -0.03 -8.16 23.69
CA SER A 88 0.23 -8.75 22.38
C SER A 88 -0.82 -8.23 21.39
N GLY A 89 -0.46 -7.25 20.59
CA GLY A 89 -1.33 -6.68 19.55
C GLY A 89 -1.03 -7.30 18.18
N LEU A 90 -2.06 -7.66 17.44
CA LEU A 90 -1.94 -8.09 16.05
C LEU A 90 -1.94 -6.85 15.13
N HIS A 91 -0.82 -6.63 14.43
CA HIS A 91 -0.68 -5.52 13.49
C HIS A 91 -1.14 -5.95 12.10
N ILE A 92 -2.22 -5.36 11.65
CA ILE A 92 -2.91 -5.75 10.43
C ILE A 92 -2.86 -4.61 9.42
N GLY A 93 -2.28 -4.87 8.24
CA GLY A 93 -2.39 -3.97 7.10
C GLY A 93 -3.58 -4.36 6.24
N ALA A 94 -4.34 -3.40 5.72
CA ALA A 94 -5.40 -3.69 4.77
C ALA A 94 -5.43 -2.65 3.66
N SER A 95 -5.67 -3.07 2.42
CA SER A 95 -5.98 -2.13 1.36
C SER A 95 -7.43 -1.66 1.47
N SER A 96 -7.79 -0.58 0.77
CA SER A 96 -9.03 0.17 1.00
C SER A 96 -10.29 -0.70 1.04
N VAL A 97 -10.50 -1.56 0.04
CA VAL A 97 -11.70 -2.41 -0.03
C VAL A 97 -11.73 -3.44 1.11
N PRO A 98 -10.69 -4.26 1.32
CA PRO A 98 -10.63 -5.14 2.48
C PRO A 98 -10.80 -4.42 3.83
N SER A 99 -10.19 -3.25 4.00
CA SER A 99 -10.25 -2.48 5.25
C SER A 99 -11.68 -2.08 5.63
N LEU A 100 -12.49 -1.72 4.63
CA LEU A 100 -13.84 -1.22 4.85
C LEU A 100 -14.91 -2.32 4.89
N TYR A 101 -14.78 -3.34 4.02
CA TYR A 101 -15.88 -4.26 3.74
C TYR A 101 -15.68 -5.69 4.20
N SER A 102 -14.45 -6.12 4.48
CA SER A 102 -14.17 -7.51 4.91
C SER A 102 -13.56 -7.58 6.29
N LEU A 103 -12.57 -6.72 6.58
CA LEU A 103 -11.82 -6.76 7.83
C LEU A 103 -12.68 -6.57 9.08
N PRO A 104 -13.68 -5.65 9.13
CA PRO A 104 -14.50 -5.47 10.32
C PRO A 104 -15.23 -6.74 10.77
N GLU A 105 -15.78 -7.51 9.84
CA GLU A 105 -16.45 -8.78 10.15
C GLU A 105 -15.46 -9.83 10.67
N LEU A 106 -14.30 -9.94 10.03
CA LEU A 106 -13.23 -10.87 10.44
C LEU A 106 -12.74 -10.55 11.86
N LEU A 107 -12.49 -9.27 12.16
CA LEU A 107 -12.06 -8.83 13.49
C LEU A 107 -13.12 -9.11 14.55
N SER A 108 -14.40 -8.85 14.22
CA SER A 108 -15.51 -9.13 15.12
C SER A 108 -15.66 -10.62 15.40
N ALA A 109 -15.51 -11.49 14.40
CA ALA A 109 -15.54 -12.92 14.58
C ALA A 109 -14.35 -13.41 15.41
N TYR A 110 -13.14 -12.97 15.09
CA TYR A 110 -11.92 -13.37 15.79
C TYR A 110 -11.91 -12.91 17.26
N HIS A 111 -12.38 -11.70 17.55
CA HIS A 111 -12.46 -11.20 18.93
C HIS A 111 -13.40 -12.01 19.82
N LYS A 112 -14.45 -12.62 19.26
CA LYS A 112 -15.34 -13.52 20.02
C LYS A 112 -14.63 -14.79 20.48
N GLU A 113 -13.66 -15.29 19.70
CA GLU A 113 -12.87 -16.47 20.03
C GLU A 113 -11.67 -16.13 20.90
N THR A 114 -11.14 -14.91 20.76
CA THR A 114 -9.91 -14.46 21.45
C THR A 114 -10.11 -13.04 22.01
N PRO A 115 -10.85 -12.89 23.14
CA PRO A 115 -11.24 -11.58 23.68
C PRO A 115 -10.07 -10.70 24.15
N ASP A 116 -8.95 -11.30 24.54
CA ASP A 116 -7.78 -10.58 25.09
C ASP A 116 -6.86 -10.00 24.02
N ILE A 117 -7.11 -10.28 22.74
CA ILE A 117 -6.26 -9.77 21.66
C ILE A 117 -6.59 -8.31 21.35
N HIS A 118 -5.53 -7.53 21.13
CA HIS A 118 -5.64 -6.16 20.64
C HIS A 118 -5.31 -6.11 19.13
N PHE A 119 -6.09 -5.36 18.37
CA PHE A 119 -5.85 -5.14 16.94
C PHE A 119 -5.33 -3.74 16.69
N HIS A 120 -4.25 -3.66 15.91
CA HIS A 120 -3.75 -2.43 15.32
C HIS A 120 -3.95 -2.50 13.82
N THR A 121 -4.94 -1.79 13.29
CA THR A 121 -5.27 -1.82 11.87
C THR A 121 -4.75 -0.59 11.15
N TYR A 122 -4.20 -0.79 9.96
CA TYR A 122 -3.63 0.25 9.13
C TYR A 122 -4.16 0.13 7.71
N CYS A 123 -4.75 1.20 7.19
CA CYS A 123 -5.19 1.26 5.80
C CYS A 123 -4.09 1.89 4.92
N SER A 124 -3.76 1.25 3.80
CA SER A 124 -2.81 1.75 2.81
C SER A 124 -3.16 1.19 1.43
N ASP A 125 -2.32 1.42 0.41
CA ASP A 125 -2.43 0.70 -0.87
C ASP A 125 -1.93 -0.76 -0.76
N SER A 126 -2.32 -1.59 -1.72
CA SER A 126 -1.99 -3.03 -1.69
C SER A 126 -0.48 -3.29 -1.70
N LEU A 127 0.28 -2.52 -2.47
CA LEU A 127 1.74 -2.71 -2.56
C LEU A 127 2.45 -2.31 -1.26
N ASP A 128 2.01 -1.24 -0.61
CA ASP A 128 2.55 -0.82 0.68
C ASP A 128 2.22 -1.82 1.78
N VAL A 129 1.00 -2.38 1.79
CA VAL A 129 0.62 -3.46 2.71
C VAL A 129 1.51 -4.69 2.51
N ILE A 130 1.66 -5.17 1.27
CA ILE A 130 2.52 -6.33 0.95
C ILE A 130 3.96 -6.08 1.39
N ARG A 131 4.51 -4.91 1.10
CA ARG A 131 5.86 -4.53 1.54
C ARG A 131 6.00 -4.58 3.05
N LYS A 132 5.04 -4.04 3.80
CA LYS A 132 5.06 -4.00 5.26
C LYS A 132 4.84 -5.34 5.92
N VAL A 133 4.15 -6.28 5.28
CA VAL A 133 4.14 -7.69 5.71
C VAL A 133 5.50 -8.33 5.45
N ASN A 134 6.07 -8.10 4.27
CA ASN A 134 7.37 -8.67 3.90
C ASN A 134 8.52 -8.17 4.80
N ASP A 135 8.47 -6.95 5.31
CA ASP A 135 9.45 -6.39 6.25
C ASP A 135 9.07 -6.59 7.74
N ASN A 136 8.08 -7.44 8.02
CA ASN A 136 7.56 -7.75 9.36
C ASN A 136 6.99 -6.55 10.14
N THR A 137 6.64 -5.44 9.48
CA THR A 137 5.93 -4.31 10.11
C THR A 137 4.50 -4.71 10.44
N PHE A 138 3.83 -5.43 9.54
CA PHE A 138 2.53 -6.04 9.78
C PHE A 138 2.67 -7.56 9.95
N ASP A 139 1.85 -8.15 10.79
CA ASP A 139 1.80 -9.59 11.02
C ASP A 139 1.01 -10.28 9.91
N VAL A 140 -0.03 -9.61 9.41
CA VAL A 140 -0.88 -10.07 8.32
C VAL A 140 -1.35 -8.88 7.47
N GLY A 141 -1.60 -9.14 6.20
CA GLY A 141 -2.12 -8.14 5.25
C GLY A 141 -3.35 -8.65 4.50
N PHE A 142 -4.32 -7.77 4.29
CA PHE A 142 -5.50 -8.02 3.45
C PHE A 142 -5.43 -7.11 2.23
N VAL A 143 -5.30 -7.71 1.05
CA VAL A 143 -5.07 -6.97 -0.19
C VAL A 143 -6.00 -7.45 -1.30
N GLY A 144 -6.34 -6.54 -2.21
CA GLY A 144 -7.17 -6.85 -3.38
C GLY A 144 -6.37 -7.30 -4.61
N THR A 145 -5.05 -7.39 -4.50
CA THR A 145 -4.19 -7.85 -5.60
C THR A 145 -2.99 -8.61 -5.06
N ILE A 146 -2.43 -9.49 -5.87
CA ILE A 146 -1.19 -10.21 -5.58
C ILE A 146 -0.02 -9.53 -6.28
N CYS A 147 1.18 -9.74 -5.78
CA CYS A 147 2.42 -9.23 -6.35
C CYS A 147 3.44 -10.36 -6.46
N ASP A 148 4.09 -10.47 -7.60
CA ASP A 148 5.27 -11.33 -7.75
C ASP A 148 6.48 -10.70 -7.04
N ASN A 149 7.54 -11.48 -6.84
CA ASN A 149 8.79 -11.04 -6.18
C ASN A 149 8.65 -10.60 -4.71
N THR A 150 7.84 -11.30 -3.94
CA THR A 150 7.72 -11.13 -2.48
C THR A 150 7.95 -12.46 -1.77
N SER A 151 8.32 -12.41 -0.48
CA SER A 151 8.39 -13.59 0.40
C SER A 151 7.03 -13.89 1.07
N CYS A 152 6.00 -13.09 0.79
CA CYS A 152 4.67 -13.30 1.35
C CYS A 152 3.99 -14.51 0.68
N GLU A 153 3.28 -15.30 1.47
CA GLU A 153 2.30 -16.27 1.01
C GLU A 153 0.95 -15.59 0.86
N PHE A 154 0.25 -15.85 -0.25
CA PHE A 154 -1.08 -15.29 -0.53
C PHE A 154 -2.14 -16.38 -0.43
N LEU A 155 -3.13 -16.18 0.43
CA LEU A 155 -4.27 -17.07 0.60
C LEU A 155 -5.55 -16.34 0.15
N PRO A 156 -6.31 -16.88 -0.82
CA PRO A 156 -7.60 -16.30 -1.19
C PRO A 156 -8.59 -16.47 -0.04
N TYR A 157 -9.26 -15.39 0.37
CA TYR A 157 -10.21 -15.40 1.48
C TYR A 157 -11.61 -14.90 1.08
N ALA A 158 -11.71 -14.10 0.03
CA ALA A 158 -12.97 -13.59 -0.51
C ALA A 158 -12.83 -13.32 -2.01
N SER A 159 -13.96 -13.26 -2.69
CA SER A 159 -14.04 -12.79 -4.08
C SER A 159 -14.90 -11.53 -4.12
N ASP A 160 -14.54 -10.61 -5.01
CA ASP A 160 -15.27 -9.37 -5.25
C ASP A 160 -15.45 -9.16 -6.75
N GLU A 161 -16.49 -8.49 -7.13
CA GLU A 161 -16.77 -8.14 -8.52
C GLU A 161 -16.50 -6.66 -8.76
N LEU A 162 -15.95 -6.33 -9.91
CA LEU A 162 -15.89 -4.95 -10.38
C LEU A 162 -17.18 -4.58 -11.11
N VAL A 163 -17.73 -3.42 -10.77
CA VAL A 163 -18.92 -2.87 -11.39
C VAL A 163 -18.68 -1.44 -11.86
N ILE A 164 -19.39 -1.03 -12.93
CA ILE A 164 -19.38 0.38 -13.33
C ILE A 164 -20.40 1.12 -12.47
N ALA A 165 -19.90 2.05 -11.67
CA ALA A 165 -20.70 2.95 -10.86
C ALA A 165 -20.98 4.24 -11.65
N THR A 166 -22.25 4.63 -11.72
CA THR A 166 -22.72 5.80 -12.45
C THR A 166 -23.64 6.66 -11.58
N PRO A 167 -23.77 7.97 -11.87
CA PRO A 167 -24.78 8.79 -11.25
C PRO A 167 -26.21 8.23 -11.51
N ALA A 168 -27.08 8.32 -10.52
CA ALA A 168 -28.45 7.80 -10.61
C ALA A 168 -29.38 8.75 -11.40
N THR A 169 -28.97 9.19 -12.59
CA THR A 169 -29.72 10.11 -13.46
C THR A 169 -30.47 9.37 -14.56
N PRO A 170 -31.53 9.97 -15.18
CA PRO A 170 -32.22 9.39 -16.33
C PRO A 170 -31.26 9.07 -17.50
N HIS A 171 -30.23 9.88 -17.71
CA HIS A 171 -29.21 9.66 -18.73
C HIS A 171 -28.54 8.29 -18.55
N PHE A 172 -27.98 8.01 -17.37
CA PHE A 172 -27.32 6.75 -17.09
C PHE A 172 -28.27 5.55 -16.99
N LYS A 173 -29.52 5.77 -16.56
CA LYS A 173 -30.53 4.70 -16.54
C LYS A 173 -30.86 4.16 -17.93
N ALA A 174 -30.78 5.02 -18.96
CA ALA A 174 -31.03 4.60 -20.36
C ALA A 174 -29.98 3.61 -20.88
N TYR A 175 -28.75 3.65 -20.35
CA TYR A 175 -27.70 2.69 -20.75
C TYR A 175 -28.00 1.25 -20.28
N LYS A 176 -28.82 1.06 -19.26
CA LYS A 176 -29.04 -0.25 -18.64
C LYS A 176 -29.59 -1.30 -19.62
N GLU A 177 -30.35 -0.85 -20.63
CA GLU A 177 -30.99 -1.70 -21.64
C GLU A 177 -30.30 -1.62 -23.04
N HIS A 178 -29.20 -0.85 -23.14
CA HIS A 178 -28.53 -0.65 -24.41
C HIS A 178 -27.52 -1.75 -24.67
N PRO A 179 -27.53 -2.41 -25.84
CA PRO A 179 -26.61 -3.54 -26.14
C PRO A 179 -25.14 -3.15 -26.12
N ASP A 180 -24.81 -1.90 -26.44
CA ASP A 180 -23.45 -1.36 -26.41
C ASP A 180 -23.17 -0.45 -25.21
N ALA A 181 -23.94 -0.60 -24.12
CA ALA A 181 -23.87 0.24 -22.94
C ALA A 181 -22.45 0.44 -22.43
N LEU A 182 -21.69 -0.65 -22.29
CA LEU A 182 -20.32 -0.60 -21.80
C LEU A 182 -19.41 0.29 -22.64
N LYS A 183 -19.46 0.15 -23.97
CA LYS A 183 -18.63 0.98 -24.87
C LYS A 183 -18.98 2.45 -24.79
N GLN A 184 -20.26 2.76 -24.69
CA GLN A 184 -20.72 4.14 -24.61
C GLN A 184 -20.35 4.78 -23.27
N LEU A 185 -20.49 4.03 -22.16
CA LEU A 185 -20.11 4.50 -20.82
C LEU A 185 -18.61 4.85 -20.72
N LEU A 186 -17.75 4.19 -21.45
CA LEU A 186 -16.31 4.49 -21.40
C LEU A 186 -15.93 5.85 -22.02
N TYR A 187 -16.82 6.50 -22.78
CA TYR A 187 -16.64 7.86 -23.28
C TYR A 187 -17.11 8.93 -22.31
N GLU A 188 -17.83 8.54 -21.24
CA GLU A 188 -18.25 9.50 -20.19
C GLU A 188 -17.05 9.98 -19.36
N PRO A 189 -17.17 11.13 -18.65
CA PRO A 189 -16.15 11.57 -17.74
C PRO A 189 -15.79 10.47 -16.73
N PHE A 190 -14.52 10.07 -16.69
CA PHE A 190 -14.07 8.91 -15.94
C PHE A 190 -13.23 9.32 -14.73
N LEU A 191 -13.57 8.77 -13.56
CA LEU A 191 -12.82 8.90 -12.33
C LEU A 191 -12.04 7.60 -12.11
N ILE A 192 -10.75 7.67 -11.80
CA ILE A 192 -9.92 6.48 -11.58
C ILE A 192 -9.17 6.55 -10.26
N ARG A 193 -8.87 5.38 -9.71
CA ARG A 193 -8.03 5.27 -8.52
C ARG A 193 -6.56 5.57 -8.83
N GLU A 194 -5.80 5.85 -7.79
CA GLU A 194 -4.34 6.05 -7.82
C GLU A 194 -3.57 4.83 -8.36
N ASP A 195 -2.32 5.04 -8.77
CA ASP A 195 -1.49 4.04 -9.48
C ASP A 195 -1.28 2.72 -8.71
N ASN A 196 -1.18 2.76 -7.39
CA ASN A 196 -0.92 1.58 -6.56
C ASN A 196 -2.20 0.88 -6.06
N SER A 197 -3.37 1.32 -6.51
CA SER A 197 -4.66 0.73 -6.15
C SER A 197 -4.87 -0.62 -6.82
N GLY A 198 -5.23 -1.64 -6.04
CA GLY A 198 -5.65 -2.94 -6.58
C GLY A 198 -6.86 -2.82 -7.51
N THR A 199 -7.86 -2.01 -7.15
CA THR A 199 -9.03 -1.74 -8.01
C THR A 199 -8.62 -1.14 -9.35
N ARG A 200 -7.66 -0.20 -9.38
CA ARG A 200 -7.14 0.34 -10.63
C ARG A 200 -6.44 -0.72 -11.45
N GLN A 201 -5.61 -1.56 -10.84
CA GLN A 201 -4.90 -2.62 -11.54
C GLN A 201 -5.88 -3.59 -12.22
N GLU A 202 -6.91 -4.02 -11.51
CA GLU A 202 -7.95 -4.90 -12.06
C GLU A 202 -8.79 -4.18 -13.14
N THR A 203 -9.10 -2.89 -12.95
CA THR A 203 -9.73 -2.07 -13.98
C THR A 203 -8.91 -2.06 -15.28
N LEU A 204 -7.59 -1.85 -15.17
CA LEU A 204 -6.69 -1.84 -16.33
C LEU A 204 -6.61 -3.21 -17.00
N ASN A 205 -6.55 -4.30 -16.23
CA ASN A 205 -6.56 -5.66 -16.74
C ASN A 205 -7.86 -5.95 -17.53
N PHE A 206 -9.01 -5.54 -16.97
CA PHE A 206 -10.31 -5.66 -17.62
C PHE A 206 -10.37 -4.87 -18.95
N LEU A 207 -10.03 -3.59 -18.93
CA LEU A 207 -10.02 -2.74 -20.11
C LEU A 207 -9.09 -3.29 -21.20
N LYS A 208 -7.90 -3.73 -20.82
CA LYS A 208 -6.94 -4.36 -21.73
C LYS A 208 -7.49 -5.64 -22.36
N SER A 209 -8.24 -6.45 -21.63
CA SER A 209 -8.89 -7.66 -22.17
C SER A 209 -9.93 -7.34 -23.25
N MET A 210 -10.49 -6.13 -23.22
CA MET A 210 -11.43 -5.59 -24.20
C MET A 210 -10.73 -4.82 -25.35
N GLY A 211 -9.40 -4.73 -25.33
CA GLY A 211 -8.64 -3.93 -26.30
C GLY A 211 -8.74 -2.42 -26.09
N ILE A 212 -9.10 -1.96 -24.89
CA ILE A 212 -9.24 -0.55 -24.53
C ILE A 212 -8.01 -0.12 -23.75
N SER A 213 -7.42 1.01 -24.16
CA SER A 213 -6.29 1.66 -23.48
C SER A 213 -6.80 2.72 -22.49
N MET A 214 -5.97 3.08 -21.52
CA MET A 214 -6.26 4.23 -20.66
C MET A 214 -6.36 5.56 -21.44
N ASP A 215 -5.62 5.67 -22.53
CA ASP A 215 -5.64 6.86 -23.38
C ASP A 215 -6.98 7.01 -24.16
N ASP A 216 -7.77 5.94 -24.21
CA ASP A 216 -9.11 5.97 -24.82
C ASP A 216 -10.18 6.49 -23.84
N LEU A 217 -9.84 6.64 -22.56
CA LEU A 217 -10.78 7.09 -21.52
C LEU A 217 -10.69 8.62 -21.35
N HIS A 218 -11.84 9.26 -21.13
CA HIS A 218 -11.90 10.66 -20.74
C HIS A 218 -11.67 10.81 -19.22
N ILE A 219 -10.45 10.58 -18.76
CA ILE A 219 -10.09 10.66 -17.33
C ILE A 219 -10.08 12.13 -16.89
N ILE A 220 -10.93 12.48 -15.94
CA ILE A 220 -11.06 13.84 -15.38
C ILE A 220 -10.52 13.95 -13.95
N ALA A 221 -10.38 12.84 -13.22
CA ALA A 221 -9.79 12.84 -11.88
C ALA A 221 -9.11 11.50 -11.55
N ILE A 222 -8.03 11.60 -10.77
CA ILE A 222 -7.35 10.46 -10.13
C ILE A 222 -7.49 10.66 -8.63
N MET A 223 -8.03 9.67 -7.92
CA MET A 223 -8.37 9.78 -6.50
C MET A 223 -7.84 8.60 -5.71
N ASN A 224 -7.30 8.86 -4.53
CA ASN A 224 -6.77 7.83 -3.62
C ASN A 224 -7.77 7.43 -2.52
N ASP A 225 -8.81 8.21 -2.32
CA ASP A 225 -9.87 7.93 -1.36
C ASP A 225 -11.10 7.35 -2.10
N PRO A 226 -11.49 6.08 -1.84
CA PRO A 226 -12.62 5.44 -2.50
C PRO A 226 -13.96 6.07 -2.11
N ASP A 227 -14.11 6.59 -0.88
CA ASP A 227 -15.35 7.21 -0.45
C ASP A 227 -15.54 8.59 -1.08
N ALA A 228 -14.49 9.39 -1.15
CA ALA A 228 -14.51 10.66 -1.90
C ALA A 228 -14.84 10.43 -3.38
N LEU A 229 -14.29 9.37 -3.99
CA LEU A 229 -14.58 9.01 -5.37
C LEU A 229 -16.06 8.65 -5.56
N LYS A 230 -16.64 7.85 -4.66
CA LYS A 230 -18.09 7.53 -4.66
C LYS A 230 -18.94 8.80 -4.55
N GLN A 231 -18.58 9.70 -3.65
CA GLN A 231 -19.31 10.98 -3.51
C GLN A 231 -19.25 11.80 -4.79
N CYS A 232 -18.13 11.84 -5.49
CA CYS A 232 -18.01 12.51 -6.78
C CYS A 232 -18.93 11.89 -7.83
N ILE A 233 -19.09 10.56 -7.86
CA ILE A 233 -20.05 9.87 -8.75
C ILE A 233 -21.47 10.26 -8.38
N ILE A 234 -21.84 10.20 -7.10
CA ILE A 234 -23.19 10.56 -6.62
C ILE A 234 -23.54 12.00 -7.02
N LEU A 235 -22.60 12.92 -6.92
CA LEU A 235 -22.77 14.33 -7.30
C LEU A 235 -22.73 14.56 -8.83
N GLY A 236 -22.54 13.53 -9.64
CA GLY A 236 -22.61 13.61 -11.10
C GLY A 236 -21.33 14.07 -11.79
N LEU A 237 -20.19 14.01 -11.11
CA LEU A 237 -18.91 14.42 -11.72
C LEU A 237 -18.48 13.47 -12.85
N GLY A 238 -18.78 12.19 -12.74
CA GLY A 238 -18.43 11.19 -13.74
C GLY A 238 -18.77 9.77 -13.28
N ILE A 239 -18.18 8.79 -13.97
CA ILE A 239 -18.34 7.37 -13.68
C ILE A 239 -17.01 6.76 -13.23
N SER A 240 -17.06 5.56 -12.64
CA SER A 240 -15.86 4.77 -12.30
C SER A 240 -16.13 3.28 -12.34
N ILE A 241 -15.06 2.48 -12.36
CA ILE A 241 -15.12 1.04 -12.07
C ILE A 241 -14.68 0.85 -10.63
N LEU A 242 -15.57 0.26 -9.83
CA LEU A 242 -15.38 0.06 -8.38
C LEU A 242 -15.71 -1.38 -7.99
N SER A 243 -15.28 -1.76 -6.81
CA SER A 243 -15.72 -2.97 -6.13
C SER A 243 -17.24 -2.95 -5.91
N ARG A 244 -17.93 -4.07 -6.19
CA ARG A 244 -19.34 -4.22 -5.89
C ARG A 244 -19.62 -3.98 -4.40
N ALA A 245 -18.79 -4.52 -3.51
CA ALA A 245 -18.90 -4.32 -2.08
C ALA A 245 -18.88 -2.82 -1.69
N ALA A 246 -18.07 -2.02 -2.39
CA ALA A 246 -18.00 -0.58 -2.16
C ALA A 246 -19.26 0.18 -2.60
N VAL A 247 -19.95 -0.31 -3.62
CA VAL A 247 -21.17 0.32 -4.15
C VAL A 247 -22.40 -0.09 -3.35
N GLU A 248 -22.52 -1.35 -2.95
CA GLU A 248 -23.69 -1.89 -2.24
C GLU A 248 -23.76 -1.42 -0.78
N ALA A 249 -22.63 -1.14 -0.14
CA ALA A 249 -22.59 -0.64 1.23
C ALA A 249 -23.33 0.71 1.42
N ASP A 250 -23.43 1.53 0.37
CA ASP A 250 -24.16 2.81 0.41
C ASP A 250 -25.64 2.67 -0.04
N ALA A 251 -26.05 1.47 -0.48
CA ALA A 251 -27.41 1.22 -0.93
C ALA A 251 -28.34 0.63 0.18
N ALA A 252 -27.77 0.34 1.35
CA ALA A 252 -28.46 -0.18 2.53
C ALA A 252 -28.71 0.92 3.55
#